data_4af20bcae648b976532f22cb8b96b1a7
#
_entry.id   4af20bcae648b976532f22cb8b96b1a7
#
_cell.length_a   1.000
_cell.length_b   1.000
_cell.length_c   1.000
_cell.angle_alpha   90.00
_cell.angle_beta   90.00
_cell.angle_gamma   90.00
#
_symmetry.space_group_name_H-M   'P 1'
#
loop_
_entity.id
_entity.type
_entity.pdbx_description
1 polymer ?
#
loop_
_entity_poly.entity_id
_entity_poly.type
_entity_poly.pdbx_seq_one_letter_code
_entity_poly.pdbx_strand_id
1 'polypeptide(L)'
;MLLSRTADSMYWMARYIERAESVARLLDVGRRMSSLVPDPDDASSEWTSTIEAAGCEASFAETHGTPTASNVIDHLVRDVRNPSSIFACLATVRQNARAVRTALSQDVWDAVNGMWIESQEWRDEDFTVEGLPRVLDWVK
;
A
#
# COMPACT_ATOMS: atom_id res chain seq x y z
N MET A 1 -31.66 4.61 3.26
CA MET A 1 -31.08 3.30 2.90
C MET A 1 -29.99 3.43 1.86
N LEU A 2 -30.30 3.91 0.65
CA LEU A 2 -29.26 4.20 -0.37
C LEU A 2 -28.22 5.22 0.11
N LEU A 3 -28.67 6.25 0.84
CA LEU A 3 -27.80 7.27 1.37
C LEU A 3 -26.79 6.72 2.40
N SER A 4 -27.22 5.78 3.25
CA SER A 4 -26.37 5.14 4.24
C SER A 4 -25.28 4.28 3.58
N ARG A 5 -25.63 3.51 2.56
CA ARG A 5 -24.67 2.69 1.81
C ARG A 5 -23.67 3.56 1.06
N THR A 6 -24.15 4.65 0.47
CA THR A 6 -23.27 5.62 -0.21
C THR A 6 -22.28 6.24 0.76
N ALA A 7 -22.76 6.69 1.93
CA ALA A 7 -21.90 7.27 2.96
C ALA A 7 -20.89 6.24 3.48
N ASP A 8 -21.31 5.00 3.68
CA ASP A 8 -20.45 3.91 4.12
C ASP A 8 -19.34 3.63 3.09
N SER A 9 -19.68 3.52 1.82
CA SER A 9 -18.70 3.31 0.76
C SER A 9 -17.71 4.47 0.64
N MET A 10 -18.18 5.71 0.76
CA MET A 10 -17.33 6.89 0.74
C MET A 10 -16.38 6.93 1.94
N TYR A 11 -16.88 6.58 3.12
CA TYR A 11 -16.06 6.48 4.33
C TYR A 11 -14.92 5.47 4.16
N TRP A 12 -15.23 4.25 3.71
CA TRP A 12 -14.24 3.22 3.52
C TRP A 12 -13.25 3.55 2.40
N MET A 13 -13.73 4.18 1.33
CA MET A 13 -12.85 4.70 0.27
C MET A 13 -11.79 5.63 0.84
N ALA A 14 -12.20 6.62 1.64
CA ALA A 14 -11.29 7.55 2.27
C ALA A 14 -10.34 6.86 3.25
N ARG A 15 -10.83 5.93 4.06
CA ARG A 15 -10.01 5.17 5.02
C ARG A 15 -8.93 4.34 4.33
N TYR A 16 -9.25 3.70 3.23
CA TYR A 16 -8.26 2.90 2.50
C TYR A 16 -7.25 3.75 1.73
N ILE A 17 -7.63 4.94 1.27
CA ILE A 17 -6.68 5.91 0.73
C ILE A 17 -5.67 6.31 1.80
N GLU A 18 -6.14 6.67 3.00
CA GLU A 18 -5.28 7.02 4.13
C GLU A 18 -4.36 5.87 4.52
N ARG A 19 -4.86 4.64 4.51
CA ARG A 19 -4.06 3.45 4.83
C ARG A 19 -2.95 3.24 3.82
N ALA A 20 -3.24 3.34 2.53
CA ALA A 20 -2.24 3.22 1.48
C ALA A 20 -1.13 4.27 1.65
N GLU A 21 -1.51 5.50 1.92
CA GLU A 21 -0.57 6.59 2.17
C GLU A 21 0.27 6.33 3.43
N SER A 22 -0.34 5.86 4.51
CA SER A 22 0.36 5.54 5.76
C SER A 22 1.38 4.42 5.57
N VAL A 23 1.01 3.35 4.85
CA VAL A 23 1.94 2.25 4.53
C VAL A 23 3.09 2.76 3.67
N ALA A 24 2.82 3.62 2.69
CA ALA A 24 3.86 4.20 1.85
C ALA A 24 4.86 5.03 2.67
N ARG A 25 4.39 5.80 3.63
CA ARG A 25 5.25 6.59 4.53
C ARG A 25 6.10 5.70 5.43
N LEU A 26 5.52 4.63 5.98
CA LEU A 26 6.25 3.66 6.80
C LEU A 26 7.36 2.97 6.00
N LEU A 27 7.08 2.58 4.76
CA LEU A 27 8.06 2.00 3.86
C LEU A 27 9.19 2.97 3.53
N ASP A 28 8.86 4.24 3.32
CA ASP A 28 9.87 5.27 3.04
C ASP A 28 10.81 5.46 4.24
N VAL A 29 10.27 5.49 5.45
CA VAL A 29 11.08 5.55 6.68
C VAL A 29 11.94 4.29 6.81
N GLY A 30 11.38 3.10 6.63
CA GLY A 30 12.11 1.83 6.68
C GLY A 30 13.27 1.79 5.68
N ARG A 31 13.02 2.24 4.45
CA ARG A 31 14.05 2.33 3.42
C ARG A 31 15.19 3.27 3.83
N ARG A 32 14.85 4.44 4.32
CA ARG A 32 15.85 5.44 4.74
C ARG A 32 16.67 4.94 5.93
N MET A 33 16.00 4.36 6.93
CA MET A 33 16.67 3.82 8.10
C MET A 33 17.59 2.66 7.74
N SER A 34 17.16 1.76 6.86
CA SER A 34 17.98 0.63 6.42
C SER A 34 19.24 1.07 5.67
N SER A 35 19.20 2.21 4.99
CA SER A 35 20.35 2.75 4.26
C SER A 35 21.43 3.33 5.18
N LEU A 36 21.08 3.63 6.43
CA LEU A 36 22.02 4.15 7.43
C LEU A 36 22.75 3.05 8.17
N VAL A 37 22.34 1.80 8.02
CA VAL A 37 22.94 0.65 8.69
C VAL A 37 24.05 0.07 7.80
N PRO A 38 25.32 0.00 8.31
CA PRO A 38 26.46 -0.45 7.49
C PRO A 38 26.41 -1.94 7.12
N ASP A 39 25.76 -2.77 7.96
CA ASP A 39 25.70 -4.21 7.78
C ASP A 39 24.29 -4.63 7.31
N PRO A 40 24.16 -5.36 6.17
CA PRO A 40 22.89 -5.87 5.71
C PRO A 40 22.14 -6.75 6.72
N ASP A 41 22.87 -7.47 7.58
CA ASP A 41 22.24 -8.31 8.60
C ASP A 41 21.58 -7.45 9.70
N ASP A 42 22.15 -6.31 10.01
CA ASP A 42 21.55 -5.35 10.94
C ASP A 42 20.33 -4.65 10.33
N ALA A 43 20.27 -4.49 9.01
CA ALA A 43 19.14 -3.90 8.32
C ALA A 43 17.85 -4.74 8.46
N SER A 44 17.96 -6.03 8.76
CA SER A 44 16.79 -6.89 8.97
C SER A 44 15.92 -6.42 10.15
N SER A 45 16.54 -5.81 11.18
CA SER A 45 15.81 -5.27 12.32
C SER A 45 14.96 -4.06 11.95
N GLU A 46 15.41 -3.23 11.02
CA GLU A 46 14.65 -2.08 10.51
C GLU A 46 13.43 -2.53 9.69
N TRP A 47 13.58 -3.57 8.88
CA TRP A 47 12.47 -4.12 8.13
C TRP A 47 11.46 -4.84 9.03
N THR A 48 11.92 -5.50 10.10
CA THR A 48 11.04 -6.07 11.13
C THR A 48 10.24 -4.97 11.81
N SER A 49 10.90 -3.87 12.20
CA SER A 49 10.22 -2.72 12.81
C SER A 49 9.19 -2.10 11.87
N THR A 50 9.48 -2.06 10.57
CA THR A 50 8.53 -1.55 9.55
C THR A 50 7.26 -2.42 9.49
N ILE A 51 7.41 -3.75 9.49
CA ILE A 51 6.27 -4.68 9.53
C ILE A 51 5.45 -4.50 10.81
N GLU A 52 6.10 -4.36 11.95
CA GLU A 52 5.44 -4.14 13.24
C GLU A 52 4.68 -2.82 13.26
N ALA A 53 5.29 -1.75 12.79
CA ALA A 53 4.65 -0.44 12.70
C ALA A 53 3.43 -0.44 11.79
N ALA A 54 3.46 -1.23 10.72
CA ALA A 54 2.32 -1.40 9.81
C ALA A 54 1.23 -2.33 10.37
N GLY A 55 1.48 -3.03 11.49
CA GLY A 55 0.53 -3.97 12.09
C GLY A 55 0.35 -5.24 11.27
N CYS A 56 1.36 -5.64 10.52
CA CYS A 56 1.29 -6.76 9.57
C CYS A 56 2.10 -7.98 10.01
N GLU A 57 2.49 -8.09 11.28
CA GLU A 57 3.35 -9.19 11.75
C GLU A 57 2.72 -10.56 11.48
N ALA A 58 1.45 -10.73 11.82
CA ALA A 58 0.75 -12.01 11.69
C ALA A 58 0.62 -12.42 10.21
N SER A 59 0.18 -11.52 9.35
CA SER A 59 0.03 -11.80 7.92
C SER A 59 1.37 -12.05 7.24
N PHE A 60 2.41 -11.33 7.66
CA PHE A 60 3.76 -11.53 7.15
C PHE A 60 4.31 -12.91 7.53
N ALA A 61 4.13 -13.31 8.79
CA ALA A 61 4.59 -14.62 9.28
C ALA A 61 3.91 -15.79 8.57
N GLU A 62 2.63 -15.64 8.17
CA GLU A 62 1.90 -16.66 7.44
C GLU A 62 2.39 -16.85 5.99
N THR A 63 2.92 -15.80 5.36
CA THR A 63 3.22 -15.79 3.92
C THR A 63 4.69 -15.71 3.59
N HIS A 64 5.51 -15.22 4.52
CA HIS A 64 6.94 -15.01 4.32
C HIS A 64 7.71 -15.52 5.53
N GLY A 65 9.00 -15.76 5.34
CA GLY A 65 9.90 -16.19 6.41
C GLY A 65 10.57 -15.01 7.10
N THR A 66 11.91 -14.97 7.05
CA THR A 66 12.71 -13.89 7.62
C THR A 66 12.44 -12.57 6.89
N PRO A 67 12.23 -11.45 7.61
CA PRO A 67 12.07 -10.15 6.99
C PRO A 67 13.33 -9.72 6.23
N THR A 68 13.16 -9.48 4.94
CA THR A 68 14.17 -8.88 4.06
C THR A 68 13.56 -7.68 3.37
N ALA A 69 14.38 -6.80 2.81
CA ALA A 69 13.89 -5.67 2.03
C ALA A 69 12.88 -6.13 0.96
N SER A 70 13.23 -7.15 0.20
CA SER A 70 12.38 -7.68 -0.89
C SER A 70 11.05 -8.23 -0.37
N ASN A 71 11.07 -9.06 0.68
CA ASN A 71 9.86 -9.67 1.23
C ASN A 71 8.94 -8.62 1.85
N VAL A 72 9.49 -7.65 2.57
CA VAL A 72 8.71 -6.59 3.23
C VAL A 72 8.07 -5.66 2.20
N ILE A 73 8.83 -5.25 1.18
CA ILE A 73 8.31 -4.43 0.09
C ILE A 73 7.18 -5.16 -0.62
N ASP A 74 7.38 -6.43 -0.98
CA ASP A 74 6.35 -7.23 -1.65
C ASP A 74 5.08 -7.32 -0.81
N HIS A 75 5.20 -7.65 0.48
CA HIS A 75 4.07 -7.83 1.38
C HIS A 75 3.28 -6.54 1.61
N LEU A 76 3.97 -5.41 1.77
CA LEU A 76 3.32 -4.13 2.06
C LEU A 76 2.86 -3.36 0.83
N VAL A 77 3.43 -3.61 -0.34
CA VAL A 77 3.05 -2.89 -1.57
C VAL A 77 2.04 -3.68 -2.39
N ARG A 78 2.35 -4.91 -2.78
CA ARG A 78 1.59 -5.59 -3.82
C ARG A 78 0.97 -6.95 -3.43
N ASP A 79 1.24 -7.47 -2.25
CA ASP A 79 0.69 -8.76 -1.85
C ASP A 79 -0.81 -8.67 -1.61
N VAL A 80 -1.61 -9.22 -2.53
CA VAL A 80 -3.07 -9.19 -2.45
C VAL A 80 -3.63 -10.02 -1.29
N ARG A 81 -2.84 -10.94 -0.72
CA ARG A 81 -3.21 -11.72 0.47
C ARG A 81 -3.17 -10.85 1.73
N ASN A 82 -2.47 -9.72 1.69
CA ASN A 82 -2.44 -8.74 2.77
C ASN A 82 -3.43 -7.62 2.45
N PRO A 83 -4.59 -7.54 3.15
CA PRO A 83 -5.60 -6.51 2.86
C PRO A 83 -5.11 -5.09 3.17
N SER A 84 -4.00 -4.95 3.89
CA SER A 84 -3.38 -3.66 4.19
C SER A 84 -2.26 -3.29 3.21
N SER A 85 -1.94 -4.13 2.21
CA SER A 85 -0.96 -3.74 1.19
C SER A 85 -1.47 -2.55 0.39
N ILE A 86 -0.55 -1.76 -0.14
CA ILE A 86 -0.91 -0.56 -0.92
C ILE A 86 -1.85 -0.92 -2.07
N PHE A 87 -1.50 -1.93 -2.86
CA PHE A 87 -2.31 -2.30 -4.02
C PHE A 87 -3.66 -2.92 -3.63
N ALA A 88 -3.73 -3.67 -2.52
CA ALA A 88 -5.00 -4.16 -1.99
C ALA A 88 -5.88 -3.00 -1.52
N CYS A 89 -5.32 -2.00 -0.87
CA CYS A 89 -6.03 -0.78 -0.48
C CYS A 89 -6.56 -0.02 -1.71
N LEU A 90 -5.74 0.14 -2.74
CA LEU A 90 -6.16 0.83 -3.98
C LEU A 90 -7.28 0.05 -4.70
N ALA A 91 -7.21 -1.27 -4.72
CA ALA A 91 -8.27 -2.11 -5.27
C ALA A 91 -9.59 -1.91 -4.50
N THR A 92 -9.53 -1.84 -3.18
CA THR A 92 -10.69 -1.60 -2.32
C THR A 92 -11.26 -0.20 -2.53
N VAL A 93 -10.41 0.81 -2.69
CA VAL A 93 -10.84 2.18 -3.04
C VAL A 93 -11.64 2.16 -4.34
N ARG A 94 -11.12 1.52 -5.38
CA ARG A 94 -11.81 1.43 -6.66
C ARG A 94 -13.14 0.71 -6.56
N GLN A 95 -13.20 -0.39 -5.82
CA GLN A 95 -14.42 -1.15 -5.61
C GLN A 95 -15.49 -0.31 -4.91
N ASN A 96 -15.13 0.43 -3.87
CA ASN A 96 -16.05 1.34 -3.18
C ASN A 96 -16.50 2.49 -4.08
N ALA A 97 -15.60 3.05 -4.89
CA ALA A 97 -15.92 4.10 -5.84
C ALA A 97 -16.90 3.62 -6.90
N ARG A 98 -16.74 2.39 -7.42
CA ARG A 98 -17.69 1.78 -8.37
C ARG A 98 -19.09 1.63 -7.78
N ALA A 99 -19.17 1.24 -6.51
CA ALA A 99 -20.46 1.05 -5.81
C ALA A 99 -21.24 2.37 -5.68
N VAL A 100 -20.57 3.51 -5.69
CA VAL A 100 -21.18 4.84 -5.51
C VAL A 100 -20.90 5.77 -6.70
N ARG A 101 -20.60 5.22 -7.86
CA ARG A 101 -20.20 5.98 -9.05
C ARG A 101 -21.16 7.13 -9.38
N THR A 102 -22.46 6.91 -9.22
CA THR A 102 -23.48 7.92 -9.52
C THR A 102 -23.49 9.08 -8.53
N ALA A 103 -22.95 8.87 -7.32
CA ALA A 103 -22.84 9.89 -6.28
C ALA A 103 -21.49 10.64 -6.32
N LEU A 104 -20.53 10.16 -7.10
CA LEU A 104 -19.23 10.80 -7.26
C LEU A 104 -19.25 11.77 -8.43
N SER A 105 -18.44 12.85 -8.32
CA SER A 105 -18.17 13.69 -9.47
C SER A 105 -17.37 12.91 -10.52
N GLN A 106 -17.47 13.33 -11.78
CA GLN A 106 -16.70 12.73 -12.86
C GLN A 106 -15.20 12.80 -12.59
N ASP A 107 -14.74 13.93 -12.06
CA ASP A 107 -13.31 14.14 -11.76
C ASP A 107 -12.78 13.13 -10.72
N VAL A 108 -13.56 12.87 -9.65
CA VAL A 108 -13.19 11.89 -8.64
C VAL A 108 -13.15 10.47 -9.22
N TRP A 109 -14.17 10.10 -10.01
CA TRP A 109 -14.20 8.81 -10.66
C TRP A 109 -13.01 8.62 -11.62
N ASP A 110 -12.72 9.62 -12.43
CA ASP A 110 -11.61 9.58 -13.39
C ASP A 110 -10.26 9.46 -12.66
N ALA A 111 -10.10 10.17 -11.53
CA ALA A 111 -8.89 10.08 -10.71
C ALA A 111 -8.70 8.66 -10.13
N VAL A 112 -9.74 8.07 -9.56
CA VAL A 112 -9.71 6.72 -8.99
C VAL A 112 -9.44 5.68 -10.07
N ASN A 113 -10.13 5.76 -11.19
CA ASN A 113 -9.96 4.82 -12.29
C ASN A 113 -8.60 4.94 -12.96
N GLY A 114 -8.11 6.17 -13.14
CA GLY A 114 -6.77 6.45 -13.65
C GLY A 114 -5.67 5.88 -12.74
N MET A 115 -5.80 6.08 -11.43
CA MET A 115 -4.91 5.49 -10.43
C MET A 115 -4.86 3.96 -10.56
N TRP A 116 -6.01 3.31 -10.70
CA TRP A 116 -6.08 1.86 -10.85
C TRP A 116 -5.37 1.38 -12.12
N ILE A 117 -5.61 2.05 -13.25
CA ILE A 117 -4.95 1.72 -14.52
C ILE A 117 -3.45 1.88 -14.40
N GLU A 118 -2.97 2.99 -13.84
CA GLU A 118 -1.54 3.24 -13.63
C GLU A 118 -0.90 2.18 -12.72
N SER A 119 -1.63 1.73 -11.69
CA SER A 119 -1.12 0.71 -10.77
C SER A 119 -0.83 -0.63 -11.46
N GLN A 120 -1.51 -0.92 -12.57
CA GLN A 120 -1.29 -2.14 -13.34
C GLN A 120 -0.05 -2.07 -14.24
N GLU A 121 0.52 -0.90 -14.42
CA GLU A 121 1.70 -0.67 -15.27
C GLU A 121 3.02 -0.89 -14.52
N TRP A 122 3.02 -0.93 -13.20
CA TRP A 122 4.20 -1.17 -12.38
C TRP A 122 4.74 -2.58 -12.59
N ARG A 123 6.08 -2.70 -12.70
CA ARG A 123 6.79 -3.95 -12.97
C ARG A 123 7.57 -4.42 -11.75
N ASP A 124 8.04 -5.66 -11.75
CA ASP A 124 8.81 -6.24 -10.65
C ASP A 124 10.03 -5.39 -10.27
N GLU A 125 10.69 -4.78 -11.23
CA GLU A 125 11.86 -3.91 -11.02
C GLU A 125 11.51 -2.64 -10.20
N ASP A 126 10.26 -2.19 -10.23
CA ASP A 126 9.81 -1.03 -9.48
C ASP A 126 9.62 -1.35 -7.98
N PHE A 127 9.50 -2.62 -7.63
CA PHE A 127 9.30 -3.09 -6.26
C PHE A 127 10.60 -3.54 -5.58
N THR A 128 11.71 -3.00 -6.02
CA THR A 128 13.04 -3.16 -5.40
C THR A 128 13.35 -1.95 -4.52
N VAL A 129 14.38 -2.05 -3.69
CA VAL A 129 14.83 -0.92 -2.86
C VAL A 129 15.17 0.29 -3.72
N GLU A 130 15.75 0.09 -4.89
CA GLU A 130 16.13 1.14 -5.84
C GLU A 130 14.93 1.75 -6.56
N GLY A 131 13.93 0.95 -6.92
CA GLY A 131 12.73 1.39 -7.62
C GLY A 131 11.65 1.96 -6.70
N LEU A 132 11.68 1.59 -5.43
CA LEU A 132 10.64 1.92 -4.45
C LEU A 132 10.34 3.43 -4.31
N PRO A 133 11.33 4.34 -4.29
CA PRO A 133 11.03 5.77 -4.15
C PRO A 133 10.05 6.29 -5.19
N ARG A 134 10.14 5.83 -6.41
CA ARG A 134 9.23 6.22 -7.50
C ARG A 134 7.79 5.77 -7.24
N VAL A 135 7.62 4.52 -6.78
CA VAL A 135 6.30 3.99 -6.41
C VAL A 135 5.71 4.75 -5.23
N LEU A 136 6.52 5.00 -4.19
CA LEU A 136 6.06 5.71 -3.00
C LEU A 136 5.68 7.16 -3.29
N ASP A 137 6.43 7.84 -4.13
CA ASP A 137 6.10 9.21 -4.53
C ASP A 137 4.79 9.25 -5.33
N TRP A 138 4.54 8.24 -6.14
CA TRP A 138 3.28 8.12 -6.86
C TRP A 138 2.08 7.89 -5.91
N VAL A 139 2.26 7.11 -4.85
CA VAL A 139 1.18 6.82 -3.86
C VAL A 139 0.85 8.06 -3.02
N LYS A 140 1.84 8.85 -2.64
CA LYS A 140 1.64 10.06 -1.84
C LYS A 140 1.03 11.19 -2.67
#